data_cc33ff6ddbba04a69f41c459bf04a9b9
#
_entry.id   cc33ff6ddbba04a69f41c459bf04a9b9
#
_cell.length_a   1.000
_cell.length_b   1.000
_cell.length_c   1.000
_cell.angle_alpha   90.00
_cell.angle_beta   90.00
_cell.angle_gamma   90.00
#
_symmetry.space_group_name_H-M   'P 1'
#
loop_
_entity.id
_entity.type
_entity.pdbx_description
1 polymer ?
#
loop_
_entity_poly.entity_id
_entity_poly.type
_entity_poly.pdbx_seq_one_letter_code
_entity_poly.pdbx_strand_id
1 'polypeptide(L)'
;MFADFIFLMSHEVVRNLSDHGIFGAALFALFILHHILNGGFYRSLNRGKYNSVRILLSATAWLLFALMILMAFSSVMMSGAVFAFSSINMTSWSRPLHTFSCSWGFLVMGFHLGLHLHSKLKKLETAANGKKADGRNSACFAILQILWILIFALGIFCIVHSQLYVYLFWQNAWKLSAPNIFVCVSEYLGMTAGMIMLSHFAMKLFTEKNHR
;
A
#
# COMPACT_ATOMS: atom_id res chain seq x y z
N MET A 1 3.34 11.45 1.76
CA MET A 1 2.18 10.60 1.44
C MET A 1 2.24 9.23 2.13
N PHE A 2 3.25 8.36 1.87
CA PHE A 2 3.34 7.03 2.52
C PHE A 2 3.46 7.10 4.06
N ALA A 3 4.41 7.88 4.59
CA ALA A 3 4.57 8.05 6.04
C ALA A 3 3.34 8.68 6.71
N ASP A 4 2.71 9.64 6.04
CA ASP A 4 1.47 10.27 6.51
C ASP A 4 0.31 9.29 6.55
N PHE A 5 0.22 8.37 5.57
CA PHE A 5 -0.79 7.31 5.56
C PHE A 5 -0.60 6.35 6.76
N ILE A 6 0.65 5.91 7.04
CA ILE A 6 0.94 5.07 8.23
C ILE A 6 0.56 5.80 9.51
N PHE A 7 0.86 7.09 9.61
CA PHE A 7 0.55 7.90 10.76
C PHE A 7 -0.97 8.00 10.98
N LEU A 8 -1.74 8.23 9.92
CA LEU A 8 -3.21 8.28 9.96
C LEU A 8 -3.85 6.95 10.37
N MET A 9 -3.22 5.83 10.08
CA MET A 9 -3.68 4.50 10.49
C MET A 9 -3.36 4.20 11.97
N SER A 10 -2.58 5.05 12.66
CA SER A 10 -2.23 4.84 14.06
C SER A 10 -3.40 5.14 14.99
N HIS A 11 -3.51 4.33 16.06
CA HIS A 11 -4.60 4.44 17.04
C HIS A 11 -4.67 5.82 17.72
N GLU A 12 -3.53 6.43 18.02
CA GLU A 12 -3.48 7.72 18.70
C GLU A 12 -4.07 8.84 17.85
N VAL A 13 -3.77 8.83 16.56
CA VAL A 13 -4.29 9.83 15.61
C VAL A 13 -5.77 9.61 15.31
N VAL A 14 -6.21 8.36 15.23
CA VAL A 14 -7.64 8.04 15.03
C VAL A 14 -8.52 8.47 16.20
N ARG A 15 -7.98 8.47 17.43
CA ARG A 15 -8.73 8.93 18.63
C ARG A 15 -8.96 10.43 18.63
N ASN A 16 -8.05 11.22 18.09
CA ASN A 16 -8.22 12.66 17.96
C ASN A 16 -8.78 12.99 16.55
N LEU A 17 -10.09 13.07 16.46
CA LEU A 17 -10.79 13.30 15.18
C LEU A 17 -10.39 14.60 14.48
N SER A 18 -10.00 15.65 15.23
CA SER A 18 -9.53 16.91 14.65
C SER A 18 -8.18 16.71 13.94
N ASP A 19 -7.22 16.10 14.63
CA ASP A 19 -5.88 15.84 14.08
C ASP A 19 -5.98 14.85 12.92
N HIS A 20 -6.77 13.77 13.06
CA HIS A 20 -7.03 12.83 11.98
C HIS A 20 -7.59 13.53 10.73
N GLY A 21 -8.52 14.47 10.91
CA GLY A 21 -9.10 15.25 9.80
C GLY A 21 -8.07 16.16 9.12
N ILE A 22 -7.21 16.85 9.88
CA ILE A 22 -6.16 17.73 9.35
C ILE A 22 -5.13 16.94 8.56
N PHE A 23 -4.60 15.85 9.13
CA PHE A 23 -3.63 14.98 8.45
C PHE A 23 -4.27 14.26 7.25
N GLY A 24 -5.55 13.89 7.32
CA GLY A 24 -6.30 13.35 6.20
C GLY A 24 -6.44 14.35 5.05
N ALA A 25 -6.71 15.63 5.35
CA ALA A 25 -6.72 16.69 4.35
C ALA A 25 -5.32 16.91 3.73
N ALA A 26 -4.26 16.84 4.55
CA ALA A 26 -2.88 16.91 4.08
C ALA A 26 -2.54 15.73 3.16
N LEU A 27 -2.95 14.51 3.51
CA LEU A 27 -2.79 13.33 2.66
C LEU A 27 -3.45 13.52 1.30
N PHE A 28 -4.66 14.08 1.27
CA PHE A 28 -5.39 14.32 0.03
C PHE A 28 -4.74 15.41 -0.82
N ALA A 29 -4.22 16.48 -0.20
CA ALA A 29 -3.44 17.50 -0.89
C ALA A 29 -2.16 16.90 -1.51
N LEU A 30 -1.45 16.04 -0.78
CA LEU A 30 -0.28 15.32 -1.28
C LEU A 30 -0.65 14.34 -2.40
N PHE A 31 -1.82 13.73 -2.35
CA PHE A 31 -2.34 12.88 -3.43
C PHE A 31 -2.56 13.69 -4.71
N ILE A 32 -3.20 14.85 -4.63
CA ILE A 32 -3.40 15.75 -5.78
C ILE A 32 -2.04 16.18 -6.36
N LEU A 33 -1.12 16.61 -5.50
CA LEU A 33 0.22 17.02 -5.90
C LEU A 33 0.98 15.89 -6.59
N HIS A 34 0.86 14.64 -6.05
CA HIS A 34 1.46 13.46 -6.66
C HIS A 34 0.97 13.24 -8.10
N HIS A 35 -0.33 13.40 -8.36
CA HIS A 35 -0.90 13.25 -9.69
C HIS A 35 -0.46 14.37 -10.64
N ILE A 36 -0.37 15.61 -10.16
CA ILE A 36 0.14 16.75 -10.94
C ILE A 36 1.59 16.49 -11.36
N LEU A 37 2.45 16.11 -10.41
CA LEU A 37 3.87 15.84 -10.66
C LEU A 37 4.10 14.62 -11.58
N ASN A 38 3.18 13.67 -11.56
CA ASN A 38 3.23 12.46 -12.39
C ASN A 38 2.36 12.58 -13.67
N GLY A 39 2.09 13.78 -14.15
CA GLY A 39 1.31 14.04 -15.38
C GLY A 39 1.82 13.30 -16.62
N GLY A 40 3.12 12.94 -16.65
CA GLY A 40 3.72 12.10 -17.69
C GLY A 40 3.11 10.70 -17.79
N PHE A 41 2.64 10.12 -16.67
CA PHE A 41 1.92 8.86 -16.64
C PHE A 41 0.67 8.94 -17.54
N TYR A 42 -0.17 9.95 -17.36
CA TYR A 42 -1.40 10.13 -18.12
C TYR A 42 -1.14 10.33 -19.62
N ARG A 43 -0.11 11.11 -19.96
CA ARG A 43 0.29 11.33 -21.37
C ARG A 43 0.79 10.05 -22.03
N SER A 44 1.34 9.13 -21.26
CA SER A 44 1.88 7.87 -21.75
C SER A 44 0.82 6.79 -21.95
N LEU A 45 -0.38 6.91 -21.34
CA LEU A 45 -1.40 5.86 -21.38
C LEU A 45 -1.75 5.38 -22.79
N ASN A 46 -1.85 6.31 -23.75
CA ASN A 46 -2.22 6.01 -25.13
C ASN A 46 -1.00 5.76 -26.05
N ARG A 47 0.21 5.63 -25.51
CA ARG A 47 1.45 5.51 -26.31
C ARG A 47 2.21 4.24 -25.97
N GLY A 48 2.75 3.57 -27.00
CA GLY A 48 3.66 2.44 -26.87
C GLY A 48 2.95 1.11 -26.55
N LYS A 49 3.75 0.03 -26.51
CA LYS A 49 3.25 -1.33 -26.24
C LYS A 49 3.01 -1.54 -24.74
N TYR A 50 1.91 -2.22 -24.40
CA TYR A 50 1.60 -2.65 -23.05
C TYR A 50 2.27 -3.99 -22.77
N ASN A 51 3.28 -3.98 -21.91
CA ASN A 51 3.84 -5.21 -21.33
C ASN A 51 3.20 -5.47 -19.96
N SER A 52 3.40 -6.67 -19.40
CA SER A 52 2.81 -7.10 -18.14
C SER A 52 3.11 -6.14 -16.96
N VAL A 53 4.34 -5.60 -16.90
CA VAL A 53 4.75 -4.61 -15.88
C VAL A 53 3.90 -3.35 -15.97
N ARG A 54 3.75 -2.82 -17.18
CA ARG A 54 3.00 -1.59 -17.44
C ARG A 54 1.51 -1.78 -17.15
N ILE A 55 0.94 -2.93 -17.53
CA ILE A 55 -0.45 -3.26 -17.22
C ILE A 55 -0.66 -3.27 -15.72
N LEU A 56 0.20 -3.95 -14.98
CA LEU A 56 0.07 -4.08 -13.53
C LEU A 56 0.27 -2.73 -12.81
N LEU A 57 1.26 -1.92 -13.23
CA LEU A 57 1.47 -0.57 -12.72
C LEU A 57 0.26 0.33 -12.99
N SER A 58 -0.30 0.28 -14.20
CA SER A 58 -1.46 1.10 -14.55
C SER A 58 -2.71 0.65 -13.79
N ALA A 59 -2.95 -0.66 -13.70
CA ALA A 59 -4.10 -1.21 -12.97
C ALA A 59 -4.06 -0.84 -11.47
N THR A 60 -2.89 -0.99 -10.83
CA THR A 60 -2.74 -0.60 -9.41
C THR A 60 -2.83 0.90 -9.21
N ALA A 61 -2.34 1.73 -10.14
CA ALA A 61 -2.47 3.18 -10.08
C ALA A 61 -3.94 3.63 -10.15
N TRP A 62 -4.73 3.06 -11.08
CA TRP A 62 -6.17 3.36 -11.19
C TRP A 62 -6.97 2.85 -10.00
N LEU A 63 -6.63 1.66 -9.47
CA LEU A 63 -7.25 1.13 -8.27
C LEU A 63 -6.98 2.03 -7.07
N LEU A 64 -5.73 2.48 -6.88
CA LEU A 64 -5.37 3.44 -5.83
C LEU A 64 -6.11 4.76 -6.00
N PHE A 65 -6.20 5.26 -7.22
CA PHE A 65 -6.95 6.48 -7.51
C PHE A 65 -8.41 6.35 -7.06
N ALA A 66 -9.08 5.27 -7.42
CA ALA A 66 -10.47 5.01 -7.03
C ALA A 66 -10.62 4.88 -5.51
N LEU A 67 -9.73 4.13 -4.83
CA LEU A 67 -9.75 3.96 -3.38
C LEU A 67 -9.51 5.28 -2.64
N MET A 68 -8.60 6.13 -3.13
CA MET A 68 -8.34 7.46 -2.54
C MET A 68 -9.55 8.40 -2.71
N ILE A 69 -10.26 8.36 -3.83
CA ILE A 69 -11.51 9.14 -4.02
C ILE A 69 -12.61 8.65 -3.07
N LEU A 70 -12.80 7.33 -2.95
CA LEU A 70 -13.78 6.76 -2.01
C LEU A 70 -13.45 7.12 -0.55
N MET A 71 -12.17 7.07 -0.18
CA MET A 71 -11.69 7.48 1.13
C MET A 71 -11.94 8.97 1.39
N ALA A 72 -11.61 9.84 0.45
CA ALA A 72 -11.85 11.27 0.57
C ALA A 72 -13.35 11.59 0.69
N PHE A 73 -14.18 10.95 -0.14
CA PHE A 73 -15.64 11.12 -0.10
C PHE A 73 -16.23 10.71 1.27
N SER A 74 -15.86 9.52 1.75
CA SER A 74 -16.30 9.05 3.07
C SER A 74 -15.77 9.93 4.23
N SER A 75 -14.56 10.48 4.10
CA SER A 75 -13.98 11.41 5.08
C SER A 75 -14.77 12.71 5.19
N VAL A 76 -15.19 13.28 4.05
CA VAL A 76 -16.03 14.49 4.02
C VAL A 76 -17.37 14.24 4.75
N MET A 77 -17.99 13.06 4.54
CA MET A 77 -19.23 12.69 5.22
C MET A 77 -19.08 12.50 6.72
N MET A 78 -17.89 12.07 7.18
CA MET A 78 -17.64 11.78 8.60
C MET A 78 -17.07 12.97 9.37
N SER A 79 -16.53 13.98 8.68
CA SER A 79 -15.81 15.07 9.31
C SER A 79 -16.74 16.20 9.74
N GLY A 80 -17.10 16.22 11.01
CA GLY A 80 -17.79 17.35 11.63
C GLY A 80 -16.89 18.56 11.95
N ALA A 81 -15.58 18.43 11.89
CA ALA A 81 -14.62 19.48 12.26
C ALA A 81 -14.03 20.19 11.03
N VAL A 82 -13.35 19.46 10.13
CA VAL A 82 -12.62 20.02 8.98
C VAL A 82 -13.57 20.42 7.84
N PHE A 83 -14.63 19.65 7.63
CA PHE A 83 -15.63 19.88 6.58
C PHE A 83 -17.01 20.25 7.15
N ALA A 84 -17.05 20.95 8.28
CA ALA A 84 -18.29 21.41 8.93
C ALA A 84 -19.18 22.29 8.02
N PHE A 85 -18.58 22.90 6.99
CA PHE A 85 -19.31 23.66 5.97
C PHE A 85 -20.06 22.78 4.95
N SER A 86 -19.75 21.48 4.93
CA SER A 86 -20.40 20.50 4.06
C SER A 86 -21.79 20.18 4.62
N SER A 87 -22.83 20.31 3.80
CA SER A 87 -24.19 19.88 4.13
C SER A 87 -24.38 18.35 4.03
N ILE A 88 -23.30 17.61 3.76
CA ILE A 88 -23.33 16.15 3.60
C ILE A 88 -23.31 15.51 4.99
N ASN A 89 -24.38 14.80 5.34
CA ASN A 89 -24.51 14.16 6.64
C ASN A 89 -23.94 12.74 6.64
N MET A 90 -23.42 12.34 7.81
CA MET A 90 -22.96 10.98 8.05
C MET A 90 -24.10 9.98 7.88
N THR A 91 -23.86 8.91 7.15
CA THR A 91 -24.77 7.78 6.92
C THR A 91 -24.20 6.50 7.52
N SER A 92 -25.03 5.46 7.64
CA SER A 92 -24.61 4.15 8.20
C SER A 92 -23.46 3.48 7.43
N TRP A 93 -23.31 3.78 6.14
CA TRP A 93 -22.25 3.22 5.28
C TRP A 93 -20.98 4.08 5.19
N SER A 94 -20.99 5.33 5.72
CA SER A 94 -19.83 6.23 5.63
C SER A 94 -18.58 5.65 6.28
N ARG A 95 -18.72 5.10 7.49
CA ARG A 95 -17.61 4.49 8.23
C ARG A 95 -17.12 3.18 7.59
N PRO A 96 -17.96 2.20 7.26
CA PRO A 96 -17.52 1.01 6.54
C PRO A 96 -16.80 1.33 5.24
N LEU A 97 -17.28 2.30 4.47
CA LEU A 97 -16.65 2.76 3.25
C LEU A 97 -15.25 3.35 3.52
N HIS A 98 -15.13 4.18 4.56
CA HIS A 98 -13.85 4.78 4.95
C HIS A 98 -12.84 3.72 5.34
N THR A 99 -13.19 2.84 6.28
CA THR A 99 -12.27 1.78 6.76
C THR A 99 -11.90 0.79 5.67
N PHE A 100 -12.85 0.41 4.81
CA PHE A 100 -12.63 -0.43 3.65
C PHE A 100 -11.63 0.22 2.67
N SER A 101 -11.89 1.47 2.26
CA SER A 101 -11.04 2.17 1.30
C SER A 101 -9.64 2.48 1.87
N CYS A 102 -9.51 2.79 3.17
CA CYS A 102 -8.22 2.95 3.83
C CYS A 102 -7.44 1.64 3.85
N SER A 103 -8.06 0.52 4.26
CA SER A 103 -7.37 -0.76 4.40
C SER A 103 -6.90 -1.32 3.06
N TRP A 104 -7.77 -1.33 2.05
CA TRP A 104 -7.39 -1.71 0.70
C TRP A 104 -6.40 -0.72 0.07
N GLY A 105 -6.62 0.58 0.27
CA GLY A 105 -5.71 1.63 -0.21
C GLY A 105 -4.30 1.43 0.33
N PHE A 106 -4.16 1.11 1.60
CA PHE A 106 -2.87 0.83 2.23
C PHE A 106 -2.18 -0.40 1.64
N LEU A 107 -2.88 -1.52 1.51
CA LEU A 107 -2.30 -2.76 0.94
C LEU A 107 -1.91 -2.58 -0.54
N VAL A 108 -2.81 -1.99 -1.34
CA VAL A 108 -2.54 -1.74 -2.76
C VAL A 108 -1.40 -0.73 -2.94
N MET A 109 -1.28 0.26 -2.06
CA MET A 109 -0.15 1.20 -2.07
C MET A 109 1.18 0.50 -1.80
N GLY A 110 1.24 -0.42 -0.83
CA GLY A 110 2.42 -1.24 -0.57
C GLY A 110 2.80 -2.12 -1.77
N PHE A 111 1.80 -2.72 -2.40
CA PHE A 111 1.99 -3.51 -3.63
C PHE A 111 2.50 -2.64 -4.79
N HIS A 112 1.88 -1.48 -5.02
CA HIS A 112 2.28 -0.52 -6.07
C HIS A 112 3.71 -0.01 -5.85
N LEU A 113 4.09 0.30 -4.60
CA LEU A 113 5.46 0.66 -4.25
C LEU A 113 6.44 -0.47 -4.59
N GLY A 114 6.06 -1.71 -4.33
CA GLY A 114 6.86 -2.89 -4.66
C GLY A 114 7.07 -3.07 -6.16
N LEU A 115 6.07 -2.76 -7.00
CA LEU A 115 6.24 -2.77 -8.46
C LEU A 115 7.31 -1.77 -8.92
N HIS A 116 7.36 -0.58 -8.32
CA HIS A 116 8.40 0.40 -8.60
C HIS A 116 9.79 -0.07 -8.12
N LEU A 117 9.85 -0.83 -7.03
CA LEU A 117 11.08 -1.36 -6.47
C LEU A 117 11.56 -2.66 -7.15
N HIS A 118 10.70 -3.35 -7.92
CA HIS A 118 10.99 -4.64 -8.52
C HIS A 118 12.33 -4.68 -9.29
N SER A 119 12.62 -3.65 -10.08
CA SER A 119 13.88 -3.58 -10.85
C SER A 119 15.14 -3.52 -9.96
N LYS A 120 15.03 -2.86 -8.80
CA LYS A 120 16.13 -2.78 -7.81
C LYS A 120 16.30 -4.13 -7.10
N LEU A 121 15.20 -4.77 -6.71
CA LEU A 121 15.22 -6.10 -6.08
C LEU A 121 15.78 -7.15 -7.03
N LYS A 122 15.40 -7.11 -8.32
CA LYS A 122 15.97 -8.00 -9.36
C LYS A 122 17.48 -7.80 -9.54
N LYS A 123 17.98 -6.55 -9.45
CA LYS A 123 19.44 -6.29 -9.46
C LYS A 123 20.15 -6.92 -8.26
N LEU A 124 19.55 -6.87 -7.07
CA LEU A 124 20.08 -7.53 -5.89
C LEU A 124 20.14 -9.05 -6.05
N GLU A 125 19.09 -9.67 -6.61
CA GLU A 125 19.10 -11.10 -6.95
C GLU A 125 20.21 -11.46 -7.92
N THR A 126 20.37 -10.67 -8.98
CA THR A 126 21.40 -10.91 -9.99
C THR A 126 22.80 -10.79 -9.39
N ALA A 127 22.99 -9.81 -8.51
CA ALA A 127 24.27 -9.64 -7.79
C ALA A 127 24.54 -10.81 -6.84
N ALA A 128 23.54 -11.29 -6.11
CA ALA A 128 23.65 -12.43 -5.20
C ALA A 128 23.87 -13.76 -5.94
N ASN A 129 23.32 -13.91 -7.16
CA ASN A 129 23.48 -15.12 -7.97
C ASN A 129 24.86 -15.23 -8.64
N GLY A 130 25.59 -14.12 -8.84
CA GLY A 130 26.95 -14.04 -9.39
C GLY A 130 27.17 -14.79 -10.71
N LYS A 131 28.37 -14.68 -11.28
CA LYS A 131 28.80 -15.55 -12.38
C LYS A 131 29.05 -16.95 -11.79
N LYS A 132 28.44 -17.97 -12.33
CA LYS A 132 28.35 -19.41 -11.93
C LYS A 132 29.67 -20.14 -11.51
N ALA A 133 30.76 -19.45 -11.25
CA ALA A 133 32.08 -20.05 -11.04
C ALA A 133 32.42 -20.42 -9.59
N ASP A 134 31.64 -19.97 -8.59
CA ASP A 134 32.00 -20.17 -7.19
C ASP A 134 30.74 -20.58 -6.37
N GLY A 135 30.80 -21.76 -5.74
CA GLY A 135 29.68 -22.32 -4.95
C GLY A 135 29.18 -21.39 -3.82
N ARG A 136 30.00 -20.41 -3.43
CA ARG A 136 29.66 -19.38 -2.44
C ARG A 136 28.54 -18.44 -2.87
N ASN A 137 28.41 -18.18 -4.17
CA ASN A 137 27.37 -17.30 -4.71
C ASN A 137 25.98 -17.96 -4.68
N SER A 138 25.91 -19.30 -4.79
CA SER A 138 24.66 -20.05 -4.65
C SER A 138 24.08 -19.96 -3.24
N ALA A 139 24.92 -19.98 -2.20
CA ALA A 139 24.48 -19.84 -0.81
C ALA A 139 23.95 -18.42 -0.52
N CYS A 140 24.60 -17.38 -1.04
CA CYS A 140 24.15 -15.99 -0.89
C CYS A 140 22.78 -15.78 -1.53
N PHE A 141 22.56 -16.33 -2.72
CA PHE A 141 21.28 -16.28 -3.39
C PHE A 141 20.19 -17.03 -2.61
N ALA A 142 20.49 -18.22 -2.09
CA ALA A 142 19.54 -18.99 -1.28
C ALA A 142 19.16 -18.24 0.01
N ILE A 143 20.13 -17.66 0.71
CA ILE A 143 19.87 -16.82 1.90
C ILE A 143 18.96 -15.65 1.56
N LEU A 144 19.20 -14.97 0.44
CA LEU A 144 18.37 -13.85 0.00
C LEU A 144 16.93 -14.28 -0.27
N GLN A 145 16.71 -15.43 -0.92
CA GLN A 145 15.37 -15.97 -1.18
C GLN A 145 14.66 -16.34 0.12
N ILE A 146 15.35 -16.96 1.07
CA ILE A 146 14.80 -17.28 2.40
C ILE A 146 14.39 -15.98 3.11
N LEU A 147 15.25 -14.96 3.11
CA LEU A 147 14.97 -13.67 3.73
C LEU A 147 13.70 -13.04 3.13
N TRP A 148 13.51 -13.09 1.83
CA TRP A 148 12.32 -12.54 1.17
C TRP A 148 11.04 -13.28 1.52
N ILE A 149 11.11 -14.62 1.64
CA ILE A 149 9.99 -15.43 2.11
C ILE A 149 9.66 -15.08 3.57
N LEU A 150 10.66 -14.88 4.42
CA LEU A 150 10.46 -14.47 5.82
C LEU A 150 9.83 -13.07 5.93
N ILE A 151 10.26 -12.12 5.11
CA ILE A 151 9.66 -10.77 5.06
C ILE A 151 8.19 -10.85 4.59
N PHE A 152 7.90 -11.69 3.60
CA PHE A 152 6.53 -11.91 3.15
C PHE A 152 5.65 -12.54 4.25
N ALA A 153 6.16 -13.56 4.93
CA ALA A 153 5.48 -14.21 6.05
C ALA A 153 5.24 -13.25 7.22
N LEU A 154 6.24 -12.40 7.53
CA LEU A 154 6.09 -11.33 8.52
C LEU A 154 4.96 -10.35 8.14
N GLY A 155 4.85 -9.98 6.87
CA GLY A 155 3.75 -9.13 6.39
C GLY A 155 2.37 -9.75 6.61
N ILE A 156 2.21 -11.04 6.32
CA ILE A 156 0.97 -11.80 6.59
C ILE A 156 0.70 -11.83 8.11
N PHE A 157 1.72 -12.14 8.91
CA PHE A 157 1.60 -12.13 10.37
C PHE A 157 1.11 -10.79 10.88
N CYS A 158 1.68 -9.67 10.39
CA CYS A 158 1.26 -8.32 10.78
C CYS A 158 -0.21 -8.03 10.40
N ILE A 159 -0.67 -8.46 9.22
CA ILE A 159 -2.09 -8.32 8.80
C ILE A 159 -3.02 -9.06 9.76
N VAL A 160 -2.65 -10.26 10.18
CA VAL A 160 -3.46 -11.08 11.08
C VAL A 160 -3.42 -10.52 12.50
N HIS A 161 -2.24 -10.17 13.01
CA HIS A 161 -2.04 -9.66 14.37
C HIS A 161 -2.74 -8.31 14.59
N SER A 162 -2.64 -7.38 13.64
CA SER A 162 -3.33 -6.09 13.68
C SER A 162 -4.83 -6.18 13.43
N GLN A 163 -5.34 -7.36 13.02
CA GLN A 163 -6.72 -7.59 12.60
C GLN A 163 -7.18 -6.70 11.43
N LEU A 164 -6.24 -6.24 10.58
CA LEU A 164 -6.56 -5.41 9.42
C LEU A 164 -7.54 -6.11 8.47
N TYR A 165 -7.49 -7.45 8.39
CA TYR A 165 -8.39 -8.26 7.56
C TYR A 165 -9.87 -8.03 7.85
N VAL A 166 -10.23 -7.63 9.09
CA VAL A 166 -11.63 -7.35 9.47
C VAL A 166 -12.19 -6.18 8.66
N TYR A 167 -11.37 -5.17 8.40
CA TYR A 167 -11.78 -3.97 7.66
C TYR A 167 -11.79 -4.15 6.14
N LEU A 168 -11.18 -5.22 5.63
CA LEU A 168 -11.20 -5.53 4.19
C LEU A 168 -12.57 -5.99 3.67
N PHE A 169 -13.49 -6.41 4.58
CA PHE A 169 -14.78 -7.01 4.22
C PHE A 169 -16.00 -6.18 4.66
N TRP A 170 -15.90 -4.86 4.61
CA TRP A 170 -17.04 -3.96 4.88
C TRP A 170 -17.68 -4.15 6.27
N GLN A 171 -16.87 -4.28 7.31
CA GLN A 171 -17.38 -4.47 8.67
C GLN A 171 -17.33 -3.17 9.48
N ASN A 172 -18.35 -2.96 10.32
CA ASN A 172 -18.42 -1.87 11.31
C ASN A 172 -17.60 -2.21 12.59
N ALA A 173 -16.42 -2.78 12.46
CA ALA A 173 -15.63 -3.15 13.60
C ALA A 173 -14.80 -1.96 14.12
N TRP A 174 -14.78 -1.79 15.44
CA TRP A 174 -13.85 -0.93 16.16
C TRP A 174 -12.85 -1.82 16.90
N LYS A 175 -11.85 -2.31 16.21
CA LYS A 175 -10.74 -2.99 16.86
C LYS A 175 -9.44 -2.35 16.40
N LEU A 176 -9.05 -1.31 17.08
CA LEU A 176 -7.71 -0.77 16.98
C LEU A 176 -6.86 -1.54 18.00
N SER A 177 -6.06 -2.48 17.51
CA SER A 177 -5.44 -3.49 18.37
C SER A 177 -4.15 -3.06 19.05
N ALA A 178 -3.53 -1.97 18.67
CA ALA A 178 -2.23 -1.59 19.23
C ALA A 178 -2.33 -0.33 20.09
N PRO A 179 -2.21 -0.44 21.42
CA PRO A 179 -2.19 0.72 22.32
C PRO A 179 -0.90 1.55 22.21
N ASN A 180 0.14 1.02 21.57
CA ASN A 180 1.45 1.66 21.44
C ASN A 180 1.74 2.01 19.97
N ILE A 181 2.05 3.29 19.70
CA ILE A 181 2.34 3.80 18.36
C ILE A 181 3.52 3.07 17.69
N PHE A 182 4.55 2.67 18.46
CA PHE A 182 5.70 1.95 17.92
C PHE A 182 5.32 0.57 17.39
N VAL A 183 4.46 -0.15 18.12
CA VAL A 183 3.94 -1.45 17.67
C VAL A 183 3.10 -1.26 16.41
N CYS A 184 2.19 -0.29 16.42
CA CYS A 184 1.35 0.04 15.28
C CYS A 184 2.17 0.36 14.03
N VAL A 185 3.14 1.27 14.13
CA VAL A 185 4.03 1.64 13.02
C VAL A 185 4.85 0.44 12.53
N SER A 186 5.37 -0.40 13.44
CA SER A 186 6.15 -1.59 13.05
C SER A 186 5.28 -2.61 12.30
N GLU A 187 4.03 -2.82 12.69
CA GLU A 187 3.07 -3.67 11.98
C GLU A 187 2.79 -3.15 10.57
N TYR A 188 2.50 -1.87 10.42
CA TYR A 188 2.26 -1.28 9.09
C TYR A 188 3.51 -1.30 8.18
N LEU A 189 4.70 -1.11 8.75
CA LEU A 189 5.95 -1.29 8.00
C LEU A 189 6.16 -2.75 7.59
N GLY A 190 5.88 -3.71 8.48
CA GLY A 190 5.92 -5.14 8.19
C GLY A 190 4.94 -5.54 7.08
N MET A 191 3.70 -5.06 7.15
CA MET A 191 2.70 -5.28 6.08
C MET A 191 3.17 -4.72 4.75
N THR A 192 3.72 -3.49 4.75
CA THR A 192 4.24 -2.86 3.54
C THR A 192 5.37 -3.66 2.93
N ALA A 193 6.32 -4.12 3.76
CA ALA A 193 7.42 -4.96 3.31
C ALA A 193 6.91 -6.29 2.71
N GLY A 194 5.91 -6.91 3.33
CA GLY A 194 5.24 -8.10 2.80
C GLY A 194 4.56 -7.86 1.45
N MET A 195 3.86 -6.73 1.27
CA MET A 195 3.23 -6.37 0.00
C MET A 195 4.25 -6.06 -1.10
N ILE A 196 5.40 -5.47 -0.75
CA ILE A 196 6.54 -5.29 -1.67
C ILE A 196 7.05 -6.64 -2.14
N MET A 197 7.23 -7.62 -1.24
CA MET A 197 7.66 -8.97 -1.62
C MET A 197 6.61 -9.68 -2.47
N LEU A 198 5.32 -9.56 -2.13
CA LEU A 198 4.23 -10.10 -2.94
C LEU A 198 4.26 -9.58 -4.38
N SER A 199 4.44 -8.27 -4.56
CA SER A 199 4.54 -7.66 -5.89
C SER A 199 5.76 -8.14 -6.66
N HIS A 200 6.90 -8.33 -5.97
CA HIS A 200 8.12 -8.85 -6.58
C HIS A 200 7.95 -10.30 -7.06
N PHE A 201 7.33 -11.17 -6.26
CA PHE A 201 7.02 -12.55 -6.66
C PHE A 201 6.02 -12.60 -7.81
N ALA A 202 4.96 -11.79 -7.75
CA ALA A 202 3.99 -11.68 -8.85
C ALA A 202 4.69 -11.31 -10.17
N MET A 203 5.58 -10.31 -10.13
CA MET A 203 6.33 -9.87 -11.31
C MET A 203 7.24 -10.95 -11.88
N LYS A 204 7.87 -11.77 -11.04
CA LYS A 204 8.66 -12.93 -11.49
C LYS A 204 7.80 -13.90 -12.29
N LEU A 205 6.64 -14.30 -11.74
CA LEU A 205 5.72 -15.23 -12.40
C LEU A 205 5.22 -14.69 -13.76
N PHE A 206 4.89 -13.40 -13.85
CA PHE A 206 4.45 -12.79 -15.10
C PHE A 206 5.57 -12.70 -16.14
N THR A 207 6.82 -12.49 -15.72
CA THR A 207 7.97 -12.39 -16.64
C THR A 207 8.37 -13.76 -17.18
N GLU A 208 8.37 -14.78 -16.36
CA GLU A 208 8.68 -16.16 -16.79
C GLU A 208 7.67 -16.72 -17.78
N LYS A 209 6.38 -16.39 -17.60
CA LYS A 209 5.31 -16.85 -18.50
C LYS A 209 5.42 -16.24 -19.90
N ASN A 210 5.97 -15.04 -20.04
CA ASN A 210 6.12 -14.36 -21.34
C ASN A 210 7.37 -14.82 -22.12
N HIS A 211 8.24 -15.64 -21.53
CA HIS A 211 9.42 -16.21 -22.18
C HIS A 211 9.25 -17.69 -22.61
N ARG A 212 8.09 -18.27 -22.33
CA ARG A 212 7.67 -19.60 -22.81
C ARG A 212 6.69 -19.45 -23.97
#